data_5cfd2894242fd389fc822804a95c572f
#
_entry.id   5cfd2894242fd389fc822804a95c572f
#
_cell.length_a   1.000
_cell.length_b   1.000
_cell.length_c   1.000
_cell.angle_alpha   90.00
_cell.angle_beta   90.00
_cell.angle_gamma   90.00
#
_symmetry.space_group_name_H-M   'P 1'
#
loop_
_entity.id
_entity.type
_entity.pdbx_description
1 polymer ?
#
loop_
_entity_poly.entity_id
_entity_poly.type
_entity_poly.pdbx_seq_one_letter_code
_entity_poly.pdbx_strand_id
1 'polypeptide(L)'
;LKLTIKNISKNYGKKQALKGVSFEMENGVYGLLGPNGAGKSTLIRILVGVMGASGGEVFMNGINRKSCDREYRRALGYLPQSLDFYPEFSGLDYLRFVAVLKGLKEDDAEKKIKTLVERVGLANDLHRKCINYSGGMKRRLGIAQALLNDPEILILDEPTAGLDPHERIRFRNLVSIFSRDRTVLLSTHIVSDIDSIAKKTIMIKGGKVGRMESTQSFVDAIAGKVWNVKMTVDELVSYQDSHIISNVLPIGDRMEVRVVSDEKPSLNAISVPPTLEDAYLHEFQFEGGISK
;
A
#
# COMPACT_ATOMS: atom_id res chain seq x y z
N LEU A 1 4.13 -3.77 19.40
CA LEU A 1 4.95 -4.72 18.61
C LEU A 1 5.95 -3.92 17.76
N LYS A 2 7.19 -4.45 17.63
CA LYS A 2 8.22 -3.92 16.72
C LYS A 2 8.58 -4.98 15.68
N LEU A 3 8.45 -4.61 14.38
CA LEU A 3 8.89 -5.43 13.25
C LEU A 3 10.12 -4.80 12.61
N THR A 4 11.24 -5.53 12.60
CA THR A 4 12.51 -5.06 12.01
C THR A 4 12.84 -5.90 10.78
N ILE A 5 13.03 -5.24 9.66
CA ILE A 5 13.48 -5.79 8.39
C ILE A 5 14.95 -5.40 8.22
N LYS A 6 15.85 -6.38 8.07
CA LYS A 6 17.29 -6.15 8.04
C LYS A 6 17.93 -6.76 6.80
N ASN A 7 18.42 -5.91 5.90
CA ASN A 7 19.19 -6.27 4.68
C ASN A 7 18.50 -7.30 3.79
N ILE A 8 17.16 -7.27 3.67
CA ILE A 8 16.41 -8.23 2.85
C ILE A 8 16.80 -8.08 1.38
N SER A 9 17.30 -9.17 0.82
CA SER A 9 17.65 -9.29 -0.60
C SER A 9 16.92 -10.46 -1.24
N LYS A 10 16.56 -10.34 -2.53
CA LYS A 10 15.93 -11.40 -3.30
C LYS A 10 16.41 -11.41 -4.74
N ASN A 11 16.90 -12.56 -5.16
CA ASN A 11 17.32 -12.82 -6.54
C ASN A 11 16.36 -13.81 -7.21
N TYR A 12 16.00 -13.56 -8.45
CA TYR A 12 15.34 -14.46 -9.38
C TYR A 12 16.28 -14.70 -10.57
N GLY A 13 17.06 -15.77 -10.49
CA GLY A 13 18.17 -15.98 -11.44
C GLY A 13 19.11 -14.77 -11.42
N LYS A 14 19.30 -14.13 -12.57
CA LYS A 14 20.17 -12.94 -12.72
C LYS A 14 19.52 -11.63 -12.25
N LYS A 15 18.19 -11.59 -12.08
CA LYS A 15 17.47 -10.38 -11.70
C LYS A 15 17.41 -10.25 -10.18
N GLN A 16 18.02 -9.18 -9.65
CA GLN A 16 17.93 -8.83 -8.24
C GLN A 16 16.68 -7.96 -8.00
N ALA A 17 15.65 -8.55 -7.42
CA ALA A 17 14.36 -7.91 -7.17
C ALA A 17 14.35 -7.06 -5.88
N LEU A 18 15.16 -7.46 -4.87
CA LEU A 18 15.37 -6.67 -3.64
C LEU A 18 16.87 -6.60 -3.35
N LYS A 19 17.34 -5.42 -2.93
CA LYS A 19 18.75 -5.05 -2.83
C LYS A 19 19.09 -4.51 -1.43
N GLY A 20 19.00 -5.35 -0.39
CA GLY A 20 19.38 -4.99 0.96
C GLY A 20 18.37 -4.07 1.64
N VAL A 21 17.08 -4.35 1.51
CA VAL A 21 15.98 -3.56 2.10
C VAL A 21 16.03 -3.64 3.62
N SER A 22 16.05 -2.46 4.28
CA SER A 22 16.09 -2.35 5.74
C SER A 22 15.18 -1.23 6.22
N PHE A 23 14.30 -1.51 7.18
CA PHE A 23 13.47 -0.54 7.90
C PHE A 23 12.84 -1.17 9.14
N GLU A 24 12.24 -0.34 9.99
CA GLU A 24 11.54 -0.79 11.19
C GLU A 24 10.13 -0.22 11.24
N MET A 25 9.19 -1.02 11.74
CA MET A 25 7.80 -0.60 11.94
C MET A 25 7.37 -0.92 13.37
N GLU A 26 6.58 0.00 13.92
CA GLU A 26 5.87 -0.13 15.18
C GLU A 26 4.37 0.06 14.93
N ASN A 27 3.57 0.24 15.98
CA ASN A 27 2.13 0.46 15.81
C ASN A 27 1.86 1.70 14.94
N GLY A 28 0.94 1.54 14.01
CA GLY A 28 0.53 2.56 13.03
C GLY A 28 0.48 2.03 11.61
N VAL A 29 0.01 2.87 10.69
CA VAL A 29 -0.07 2.54 9.26
C VAL A 29 1.18 3.02 8.53
N TYR A 30 1.78 2.12 7.76
CA TYR A 30 2.94 2.36 6.90
C TYR A 30 2.52 2.13 5.45
N GLY A 31 2.64 3.15 4.62
CA GLY A 31 2.42 3.04 3.17
C GLY A 31 3.70 2.59 2.46
N LEU A 32 3.68 1.45 1.79
CA LEU A 32 4.77 1.01 0.89
C LEU A 32 4.45 1.47 -0.52
N LEU A 33 5.04 2.57 -0.94
CA LEU A 33 4.76 3.27 -2.19
C LEU A 33 5.89 3.05 -3.20
N GLY A 34 5.52 2.76 -4.45
CA GLY A 34 6.48 2.60 -5.55
C GLY A 34 5.81 2.11 -6.82
N PRO A 35 6.45 2.27 -7.99
CA PRO A 35 5.91 1.84 -9.26
C PRO A 35 5.77 0.32 -9.36
N ASN A 36 5.08 -0.14 -10.40
CA ASN A 36 5.02 -1.56 -10.71
C ASN A 36 6.42 -2.12 -10.99
N GLY A 37 6.70 -3.30 -10.42
CA GLY A 37 8.03 -3.91 -10.52
C GLY A 37 9.08 -3.37 -9.54
N ALA A 38 8.77 -2.41 -8.68
CA ALA A 38 9.71 -1.88 -7.69
C ALA A 38 10.16 -2.88 -6.62
N GLY A 39 9.44 -4.01 -6.47
CA GLY A 39 9.75 -5.04 -5.46
C GLY A 39 8.73 -5.15 -4.33
N LYS A 40 7.64 -4.36 -4.30
CA LYS A 40 6.62 -4.34 -3.23
C LYS A 40 6.09 -5.74 -2.91
N SER A 41 5.47 -6.42 -3.88
CA SER A 41 4.89 -7.75 -3.66
C SER A 41 5.94 -8.82 -3.35
N THR A 42 7.18 -8.69 -3.86
CA THR A 42 8.29 -9.57 -3.47
C THR A 42 8.63 -9.40 -1.99
N LEU A 43 8.75 -8.17 -1.52
CA LEU A 43 8.99 -7.88 -0.11
C LEU A 43 7.85 -8.42 0.77
N ILE A 44 6.60 -8.14 0.40
CA ILE A 44 5.43 -8.64 1.12
C ILE A 44 5.43 -10.16 1.21
N ARG A 45 5.64 -10.89 0.11
CA ARG A 45 5.69 -12.36 0.12
C ARG A 45 6.78 -12.91 1.04
N ILE A 46 7.89 -12.19 1.19
CA ILE A 46 8.92 -12.55 2.16
C ILE A 46 8.43 -12.28 3.60
N LEU A 47 7.83 -11.12 3.85
CA LEU A 47 7.32 -10.78 5.18
C LEU A 47 6.22 -11.74 5.63
N VAL A 48 5.29 -12.10 4.76
CA VAL A 48 4.22 -13.07 5.10
C VAL A 48 4.68 -14.52 5.13
N GLY A 49 5.91 -14.81 4.72
CA GLY A 49 6.50 -16.14 4.81
C GLY A 49 6.16 -17.10 3.68
N VAL A 50 5.50 -16.61 2.61
CA VAL A 50 5.23 -17.39 1.38
C VAL A 50 6.49 -17.60 0.56
N MET A 51 7.47 -16.71 0.72
CA MET A 51 8.72 -16.74 -0.03
C MET A 51 9.94 -16.56 0.88
N GLY A 52 11.01 -17.31 0.62
CA GLY A 52 12.31 -17.12 1.28
C GLY A 52 13.08 -15.94 0.68
N ALA A 53 13.73 -15.15 1.53
CA ALA A 53 14.73 -14.17 1.11
C ALA A 53 16.01 -14.89 0.62
N SER A 54 16.76 -14.27 -0.30
CA SER A 54 18.11 -14.70 -0.69
C SER A 54 19.17 -14.27 0.32
N GLY A 55 18.90 -13.22 1.09
CA GLY A 55 19.73 -12.71 2.19
C GLY A 55 18.94 -11.79 3.10
N GLY A 56 19.49 -11.53 4.28
CA GLY A 56 18.86 -10.72 5.30
C GLY A 56 17.83 -11.46 6.16
N GLU A 57 17.27 -10.76 7.13
CA GLU A 57 16.44 -11.35 8.19
C GLU A 57 15.29 -10.43 8.58
N VAL A 58 14.23 -11.03 9.12
CA VAL A 58 13.07 -10.34 9.70
C VAL A 58 13.00 -10.69 11.19
N PHE A 59 12.80 -9.68 12.03
CA PHE A 59 12.70 -9.83 13.47
C PHE A 59 11.35 -9.30 13.97
N MET A 60 10.73 -10.02 14.88
CA MET A 60 9.55 -9.58 15.64
C MET A 60 9.97 -9.42 17.09
N ASN A 61 9.86 -8.22 17.64
CA ASN A 61 10.29 -7.87 19.01
C ASN A 61 11.74 -8.32 19.32
N GLY A 62 12.66 -8.18 18.34
CA GLY A 62 14.06 -8.57 18.46
C GLY A 62 14.35 -10.06 18.23
N ILE A 63 13.33 -10.92 18.11
CA ILE A 63 13.48 -12.36 17.87
C ILE A 63 13.39 -12.62 16.35
N ASN A 64 14.36 -13.36 15.82
CA ASN A 64 14.35 -13.74 14.40
C ASN A 64 13.09 -14.54 14.08
N ARG A 65 12.38 -14.14 13.03
CA ARG A 65 11.14 -14.79 12.59
C ARG A 65 11.28 -16.31 12.43
N LYS A 66 12.41 -16.79 11.94
CA LYS A 66 12.65 -18.23 11.75
C LYS A 66 12.68 -19.01 13.08
N SER A 67 13.07 -18.36 14.17
CA SER A 67 13.09 -18.93 15.51
C SER A 67 11.74 -18.88 16.23
N CYS A 68 10.81 -18.04 15.75
CA CYS A 68 9.45 -17.88 16.32
C CYS A 68 8.37 -17.96 15.24
N ASP A 69 8.51 -18.85 14.25
CA ASP A 69 7.67 -18.88 13.04
C ASP A 69 6.17 -19.08 13.35
N ARG A 70 5.85 -19.90 14.35
CA ARG A 70 4.46 -20.14 14.78
C ARG A 70 3.83 -18.89 15.40
N GLU A 71 4.54 -18.24 16.31
CA GLU A 71 4.12 -16.99 16.99
C GLU A 71 4.01 -15.85 15.97
N TYR A 72 4.97 -15.75 15.05
CA TYR A 72 4.96 -14.79 13.97
C TYR A 72 3.72 -14.94 13.08
N ARG A 73 3.40 -16.17 12.66
CA ARG A 73 2.19 -16.44 11.84
C ARG A 73 0.90 -16.18 12.60
N ARG A 74 0.88 -16.41 13.92
CA ARG A 74 -0.29 -16.05 14.76
C ARG A 74 -0.48 -14.55 14.85
N ALA A 75 0.62 -13.80 14.93
CA ALA A 75 0.58 -12.34 14.97
C ALA A 75 0.27 -11.70 13.61
N LEU A 76 0.24 -12.48 12.51
CA LEU A 76 0.12 -11.96 11.15
C LEU A 76 -1.29 -12.13 10.59
N GLY A 77 -1.84 -11.03 10.07
CA GLY A 77 -2.98 -10.98 9.16
C GLY A 77 -2.50 -10.56 7.76
N TYR A 78 -3.00 -11.22 6.72
CA TYR A 78 -2.59 -10.93 5.35
C TYR A 78 -3.79 -10.84 4.40
N LEU A 79 -3.84 -9.76 3.65
CA LEU A 79 -4.75 -9.55 2.53
C LEU A 79 -3.93 -9.52 1.25
N PRO A 80 -3.96 -10.56 0.40
CA PRO A 80 -3.25 -10.61 -0.87
C PRO A 80 -3.89 -9.70 -1.92
N GLN A 81 -3.13 -9.39 -2.97
CA GLN A 81 -3.60 -8.60 -4.11
C GLN A 81 -4.77 -9.29 -4.84
N SER A 82 -4.68 -10.59 -5.08
CA SER A 82 -5.79 -11.42 -5.60
C SER A 82 -6.37 -12.27 -4.47
N LEU A 83 -7.69 -12.34 -4.44
CA LEU A 83 -8.44 -13.14 -3.49
C LEU A 83 -9.19 -14.24 -4.26
N ASP A 84 -8.67 -15.45 -4.16
CA ASP A 84 -9.31 -16.63 -4.72
C ASP A 84 -10.19 -17.27 -3.63
N PHE A 85 -11.48 -17.16 -3.79
CA PHE A 85 -12.47 -17.80 -2.92
C PHE A 85 -12.96 -19.08 -3.57
N TYR A 86 -13.31 -20.06 -2.75
CA TYR A 86 -14.06 -21.22 -3.25
C TYR A 86 -15.43 -20.74 -3.77
N PRO A 87 -15.74 -20.91 -5.07
CA PRO A 87 -16.93 -20.29 -5.67
C PRO A 87 -18.24 -20.69 -4.99
N GLU A 88 -18.32 -21.92 -4.53
CA GLU A 88 -19.51 -22.51 -3.91
C GLU A 88 -19.68 -22.15 -2.44
N PHE A 89 -18.62 -21.67 -1.77
CA PHE A 89 -18.71 -21.27 -0.36
C PHE A 89 -19.52 -19.98 -0.23
N SER A 90 -20.35 -19.91 0.80
CA SER A 90 -20.85 -18.64 1.29
C SER A 90 -19.72 -17.86 2.00
N GLY A 91 -19.93 -16.57 2.24
CA GLY A 91 -18.99 -15.80 3.07
C GLY A 91 -18.79 -16.41 4.45
N LEU A 92 -19.84 -17.00 5.04
CA LEU A 92 -19.76 -17.67 6.33
C LEU A 92 -18.92 -18.95 6.26
N ASP A 93 -19.18 -19.81 5.26
CA ASP A 93 -18.42 -21.07 5.08
C ASP A 93 -16.93 -20.76 4.89
N TYR A 94 -16.63 -19.73 4.10
CA TYR A 94 -15.26 -19.30 3.88
C TYR A 94 -14.57 -18.83 5.19
N LEU A 95 -15.24 -17.99 5.98
CA LEU A 95 -14.65 -17.51 7.25
C LEU A 95 -14.50 -18.63 8.27
N ARG A 96 -15.45 -19.58 8.35
CA ARG A 96 -15.33 -20.79 9.17
C ARG A 96 -14.14 -21.65 8.76
N PHE A 97 -14.00 -21.90 7.46
CA PHE A 97 -12.87 -22.63 6.90
C PHE A 97 -11.54 -21.97 7.28
N VAL A 98 -11.41 -20.66 7.10
CA VAL A 98 -10.18 -19.92 7.50
C VAL A 98 -9.97 -19.95 9.01
N ALA A 99 -11.02 -19.87 9.83
CA ALA A 99 -10.92 -19.96 11.28
C ALA A 99 -10.33 -21.29 11.73
N VAL A 100 -10.77 -22.40 11.12
CA VAL A 100 -10.19 -23.75 11.37
C VAL A 100 -8.71 -23.79 10.99
N LEU A 101 -8.34 -23.27 9.82
CA LEU A 101 -6.93 -23.20 9.38
C LEU A 101 -6.05 -22.37 10.34
N LYS A 102 -6.63 -21.33 10.95
CA LYS A 102 -5.95 -20.50 11.96
C LYS A 102 -5.96 -21.14 13.36
N GLY A 103 -6.58 -22.29 13.54
CA GLY A 103 -6.66 -23.01 14.81
C GLY A 103 -7.56 -22.35 15.85
N LEU A 104 -8.56 -21.60 15.43
CA LEU A 104 -9.57 -21.05 16.34
C LEU A 104 -10.55 -22.13 16.77
N LYS A 105 -10.97 -22.10 18.05
CA LYS A 105 -12.07 -22.92 18.53
C LYS A 105 -13.39 -22.44 17.95
N GLU A 106 -14.32 -23.34 17.72
CA GLU A 106 -15.59 -23.06 17.03
C GLU A 106 -16.37 -21.91 17.68
N ASP A 107 -16.59 -21.96 19.01
CA ASP A 107 -17.32 -20.89 19.73
C ASP A 107 -16.65 -19.52 19.64
N ASP A 108 -15.32 -19.46 19.66
CA ASP A 108 -14.56 -18.23 19.52
C ASP A 108 -14.57 -17.72 18.08
N ALA A 109 -14.53 -18.64 17.12
CA ALA A 109 -14.63 -18.32 15.69
C ALA A 109 -15.98 -17.68 15.36
N GLU A 110 -17.10 -18.28 15.79
CA GLU A 110 -18.45 -17.75 15.53
C GLU A 110 -18.63 -16.34 16.10
N LYS A 111 -18.19 -16.10 17.33
CA LYS A 111 -18.23 -14.77 17.97
C LYS A 111 -17.42 -13.74 17.19
N LYS A 112 -16.19 -14.11 16.78
CA LYS A 112 -15.32 -13.23 16.00
C LYS A 112 -15.86 -12.98 14.60
N ILE A 113 -16.35 -13.99 13.91
CA ILE A 113 -16.96 -13.86 12.59
C ILE A 113 -18.11 -12.87 12.66
N LYS A 114 -19.05 -13.04 13.58
CA LYS A 114 -20.20 -12.14 13.76
C LYS A 114 -19.73 -10.69 13.93
N THR A 115 -18.80 -10.44 14.83
CA THR A 115 -18.27 -9.08 15.09
C THR A 115 -17.56 -8.51 13.85
N LEU A 116 -16.77 -9.30 13.14
CA LEU A 116 -16.00 -8.84 11.99
C LEU A 116 -16.89 -8.54 10.80
N VAL A 117 -17.88 -9.39 10.49
CA VAL A 117 -18.78 -9.17 9.35
C VAL A 117 -19.67 -7.95 9.53
N GLU A 118 -20.08 -7.64 10.76
CA GLU A 118 -20.76 -6.39 11.09
C GLU A 118 -19.85 -5.18 10.81
N ARG A 119 -18.61 -5.21 11.31
CA ARG A 119 -17.63 -4.11 11.14
C ARG A 119 -17.26 -3.86 9.67
N VAL A 120 -17.09 -4.93 8.88
CA VAL A 120 -16.79 -4.78 7.44
C VAL A 120 -18.06 -4.57 6.60
N GLY A 121 -19.26 -4.61 7.20
CA GLY A 121 -20.54 -4.37 6.53
C GLY A 121 -20.92 -5.47 5.54
N LEU A 122 -20.74 -6.74 5.93
CA LEU A 122 -21.12 -7.93 5.16
C LEU A 122 -22.17 -8.79 5.86
N ALA A 123 -22.74 -8.34 6.99
CA ALA A 123 -23.68 -9.15 7.78
C ALA A 123 -24.87 -9.64 6.95
N ASN A 124 -25.45 -8.78 6.11
CA ASN A 124 -26.62 -9.12 5.28
C ASN A 124 -26.30 -10.04 4.09
N ASP A 125 -25.03 -10.09 3.66
CA ASP A 125 -24.58 -10.89 2.52
C ASP A 125 -23.81 -12.15 2.93
N LEU A 126 -23.69 -12.41 4.23
CA LEU A 126 -22.81 -13.46 4.78
C LEU A 126 -23.15 -14.86 4.26
N HIS A 127 -24.45 -15.16 4.03
CA HIS A 127 -24.93 -16.42 3.51
C HIS A 127 -24.94 -16.52 1.98
N ARG A 128 -24.63 -15.42 1.27
CA ARG A 128 -24.53 -15.39 -0.18
C ARG A 128 -23.25 -16.07 -0.65
N LYS A 129 -23.29 -16.82 -1.75
CA LYS A 129 -22.11 -17.47 -2.34
C LYS A 129 -21.06 -16.44 -2.78
N CYS A 130 -19.78 -16.74 -2.53
CA CYS A 130 -18.65 -15.85 -2.84
C CYS A 130 -18.51 -15.55 -4.34
N ILE A 131 -18.97 -16.45 -5.22
CA ILE A 131 -18.99 -16.20 -6.66
C ILE A 131 -19.82 -14.96 -7.02
N ASN A 132 -20.87 -14.68 -6.25
CA ASN A 132 -21.79 -13.57 -6.46
C ASN A 132 -21.37 -12.27 -5.74
N TYR A 133 -20.20 -12.25 -5.09
CA TYR A 133 -19.69 -11.06 -4.43
C TYR A 133 -19.10 -10.07 -5.44
N SER A 134 -19.39 -8.78 -5.25
CA SER A 134 -18.69 -7.70 -5.95
C SER A 134 -17.20 -7.65 -5.54
N GLY A 135 -16.38 -6.92 -6.29
CA GLY A 135 -14.98 -6.69 -5.93
C GLY A 135 -14.81 -6.11 -4.51
N GLY A 136 -15.63 -5.11 -4.16
CA GLY A 136 -15.66 -4.52 -2.83
C GLY A 136 -16.08 -5.51 -1.73
N MET A 137 -17.09 -6.34 -1.98
CA MET A 137 -17.50 -7.39 -1.04
C MET A 137 -16.39 -8.42 -0.83
N LYS A 138 -15.71 -8.85 -1.90
CA LYS A 138 -14.56 -9.76 -1.82
C LYS A 138 -13.43 -9.15 -0.99
N ARG A 139 -13.11 -7.87 -1.17
CA ARG A 139 -12.09 -7.18 -0.37
C ARG A 139 -12.47 -7.09 1.11
N ARG A 140 -13.74 -6.78 1.41
CA ARG A 140 -14.23 -6.75 2.79
C ARG A 140 -14.20 -8.12 3.45
N LEU A 141 -14.54 -9.18 2.73
CA LEU A 141 -14.39 -10.56 3.22
C LEU A 141 -12.91 -10.90 3.47
N GLY A 142 -12.01 -10.47 2.57
CA GLY A 142 -10.57 -10.65 2.72
C GLY A 142 -9.99 -9.91 3.93
N ILE A 143 -10.49 -8.70 4.26
CA ILE A 143 -10.13 -8.04 5.52
C ILE A 143 -10.63 -8.86 6.72
N ALA A 144 -11.90 -9.28 6.72
CA ALA A 144 -12.44 -10.07 7.82
C ALA A 144 -11.60 -11.33 8.07
N GLN A 145 -11.23 -12.07 7.01
CA GLN A 145 -10.35 -13.24 7.12
C GLN A 145 -8.96 -12.90 7.68
N ALA A 146 -8.38 -11.76 7.26
CA ALA A 146 -7.07 -11.35 7.75
C ALA A 146 -7.09 -11.05 9.26
N LEU A 147 -8.22 -10.55 9.77
CA LEU A 147 -8.42 -10.15 11.17
C LEU A 147 -8.93 -11.25 12.10
N LEU A 148 -9.29 -12.44 11.61
CA LEU A 148 -9.92 -13.50 12.40
C LEU A 148 -9.13 -13.91 13.65
N ASN A 149 -7.80 -13.97 13.58
CA ASN A 149 -6.94 -14.34 14.70
C ASN A 149 -6.47 -13.13 15.54
N ASP A 150 -7.08 -11.97 15.36
CA ASP A 150 -6.72 -10.71 16.01
C ASP A 150 -5.22 -10.39 15.91
N PRO A 151 -4.69 -10.24 14.69
CA PRO A 151 -3.27 -10.11 14.43
C PRO A 151 -2.73 -8.77 14.93
N GLU A 152 -1.48 -8.77 15.41
CA GLU A 152 -0.73 -7.55 15.76
C GLU A 152 -0.08 -6.89 14.52
N ILE A 153 0.17 -7.70 13.47
CA ILE A 153 0.72 -7.25 12.18
C ILE A 153 -0.33 -7.49 11.11
N LEU A 154 -0.68 -6.46 10.36
CA LEU A 154 -1.60 -6.56 9.21
C LEU A 154 -0.88 -6.12 7.93
N ILE A 155 -0.76 -7.02 6.97
CA ILE A 155 -0.14 -6.74 5.67
C ILE A 155 -1.22 -6.76 4.58
N LEU A 156 -1.32 -5.67 3.82
CA LEU A 156 -2.33 -5.44 2.80
C LEU A 156 -1.61 -5.17 1.46
N ASP A 157 -1.72 -6.10 0.51
CA ASP A 157 -1.05 -5.98 -0.80
C ASP A 157 -2.02 -5.46 -1.85
N GLU A 158 -1.80 -4.22 -2.33
CA GLU A 158 -2.63 -3.50 -3.33
C GLU A 158 -4.14 -3.62 -3.01
N PRO A 159 -4.58 -3.27 -1.79
CA PRO A 159 -5.91 -3.65 -1.31
C PRO A 159 -7.06 -2.89 -1.99
N THR A 160 -6.78 -1.76 -2.62
CA THR A 160 -7.77 -0.88 -3.27
C THR A 160 -7.79 -1.01 -4.79
N ALA A 161 -6.90 -1.84 -5.35
CA ALA A 161 -6.84 -2.05 -6.79
C ALA A 161 -8.18 -2.59 -7.34
N GLY A 162 -8.72 -1.92 -8.37
CA GLY A 162 -9.98 -2.31 -9.01
C GLY A 162 -11.25 -1.95 -8.23
N LEU A 163 -11.14 -1.21 -7.12
CA LEU A 163 -12.29 -0.68 -6.40
C LEU A 163 -12.73 0.67 -7.00
N ASP A 164 -14.04 0.93 -6.97
CA ASP A 164 -14.58 2.25 -7.25
C ASP A 164 -14.22 3.25 -6.13
N PRO A 165 -14.36 4.57 -6.36
CA PRO A 165 -13.98 5.60 -5.39
C PRO A 165 -14.69 5.47 -4.03
N HIS A 166 -15.97 5.08 -4.00
CA HIS A 166 -16.74 4.92 -2.77
C HIS A 166 -16.20 3.74 -1.93
N GLU A 167 -15.96 2.60 -2.55
CA GLU A 167 -15.39 1.43 -1.87
C GLU A 167 -13.94 1.68 -1.42
N ARG A 168 -13.14 2.50 -2.14
CA ARG A 168 -11.80 2.92 -1.68
C ARG A 168 -11.87 3.74 -0.40
N ILE A 169 -12.76 4.72 -0.33
CA ILE A 169 -12.95 5.53 0.89
C ILE A 169 -13.37 4.62 2.05
N ARG A 170 -14.34 3.75 1.82
CA ARG A 170 -14.81 2.79 2.82
C ARG A 170 -13.68 1.88 3.32
N PHE A 171 -12.85 1.38 2.41
CA PHE A 171 -11.71 0.54 2.74
C PHE A 171 -10.68 1.30 3.60
N ARG A 172 -10.31 2.54 3.23
CA ARG A 172 -9.39 3.38 4.02
C ARG A 172 -9.91 3.60 5.44
N ASN A 173 -11.21 3.90 5.59
CA ASN A 173 -11.83 4.05 6.89
C ASN A 173 -11.74 2.77 7.74
N LEU A 174 -11.97 1.60 7.13
CA LEU A 174 -11.79 0.31 7.80
C LEU A 174 -10.36 0.09 8.25
N VAL A 175 -9.37 0.37 7.40
CA VAL A 175 -7.94 0.27 7.76
C VAL A 175 -7.61 1.19 8.93
N SER A 176 -8.08 2.44 8.91
CA SER A 176 -7.88 3.40 10.01
C SER A 176 -8.46 2.89 11.34
N ILE A 177 -9.65 2.29 11.32
CA ILE A 177 -10.30 1.73 12.52
C ILE A 177 -9.49 0.54 13.06
N PHE A 178 -9.04 -0.36 12.17
CA PHE A 178 -8.34 -1.58 12.57
C PHE A 178 -6.85 -1.37 12.89
N SER A 179 -6.26 -0.24 12.51
CA SER A 179 -4.84 0.04 12.73
C SER A 179 -4.49 0.54 14.14
N ARG A 180 -5.47 0.84 14.98
CA ARG A 180 -5.29 1.59 16.24
C ARG A 180 -4.24 0.99 17.18
N ASP A 181 -4.20 -0.36 17.26
CA ASP A 181 -3.27 -1.09 18.15
C ASP A 181 -2.42 -2.10 17.35
N ARG A 182 -2.25 -1.88 16.03
CA ARG A 182 -1.57 -2.81 15.13
C ARG A 182 -0.50 -2.11 14.31
N THR A 183 0.46 -2.90 13.87
CA THR A 183 1.41 -2.51 12.82
C THR A 183 0.80 -2.90 11.47
N VAL A 184 0.46 -1.90 10.65
CA VAL A 184 -0.15 -2.12 9.33
C VAL A 184 0.83 -1.72 8.24
N LEU A 185 1.13 -2.63 7.31
CA LEU A 185 1.85 -2.34 6.07
C LEU A 185 0.88 -2.43 4.90
N LEU A 186 0.65 -1.32 4.22
CA LEU A 186 -0.20 -1.22 3.05
C LEU A 186 0.66 -0.93 1.81
N SER A 187 0.74 -1.86 0.86
CA SER A 187 1.39 -1.59 -0.43
C SER A 187 0.40 -0.99 -1.41
N THR A 188 0.85 0.01 -2.14
CA THR A 188 0.06 0.60 -3.23
C THR A 188 0.97 1.35 -4.22
N HIS A 189 0.47 1.60 -5.41
CA HIS A 189 1.01 2.56 -6.36
C HIS A 189 0.12 3.82 -6.45
N ILE A 190 -0.97 3.86 -5.67
CA ILE A 190 -1.96 4.94 -5.66
C ILE A 190 -1.70 5.81 -4.42
N VAL A 191 -1.18 7.01 -4.65
CA VAL A 191 -0.75 7.93 -3.59
C VAL A 191 -1.90 8.29 -2.64
N SER A 192 -3.10 8.54 -3.18
CA SER A 192 -4.28 8.90 -2.39
C SER A 192 -4.76 7.83 -1.41
N ASP A 193 -4.32 6.57 -1.56
CA ASP A 193 -4.69 5.49 -0.63
C ASP A 193 -3.99 5.61 0.72
N ILE A 194 -2.80 6.22 0.74
CA ILE A 194 -1.99 6.34 1.96
C ILE A 194 -1.96 7.76 2.52
N ASP A 195 -2.19 8.77 1.70
CA ASP A 195 -2.06 10.18 2.06
C ASP A 195 -2.80 10.55 3.35
N SER A 196 -4.01 10.02 3.53
CA SER A 196 -4.87 10.35 4.68
C SER A 196 -4.72 9.40 5.88
N ILE A 197 -4.07 8.22 5.73
CA ILE A 197 -4.05 7.19 6.78
C ILE A 197 -2.64 6.76 7.22
N ALA A 198 -1.62 6.95 6.37
CA ALA A 198 -0.29 6.51 6.69
C ALA A 198 0.41 7.46 7.67
N LYS A 199 0.92 6.90 8.78
CA LYS A 199 1.82 7.57 9.71
C LYS A 199 3.18 7.86 9.07
N LYS A 200 3.65 6.90 8.27
CA LYS A 200 4.91 6.98 7.53
C LYS A 200 4.75 6.34 6.15
N THR A 201 5.46 6.89 5.19
CA THR A 201 5.55 6.35 3.84
C THR A 201 6.94 5.78 3.61
N ILE A 202 7.01 4.60 3.04
CA ILE A 202 8.23 3.89 2.65
C ILE A 202 8.29 3.93 1.12
N MET A 203 9.23 4.68 0.56
CA MET A 203 9.45 4.71 -0.89
C MET A 203 10.34 3.56 -1.31
N ILE A 204 9.87 2.72 -2.24
CA ILE A 204 10.66 1.61 -2.80
C ILE A 204 10.83 1.78 -4.30
N LYS A 205 12.08 1.74 -4.80
CA LYS A 205 12.46 1.89 -6.20
C LYS A 205 13.56 0.90 -6.59
N GLY A 206 13.40 0.18 -7.69
CA GLY A 206 14.42 -0.74 -8.19
C GLY A 206 14.93 -1.76 -7.16
N GLY A 207 14.08 -2.19 -6.23
CA GLY A 207 14.39 -3.14 -5.17
C GLY A 207 15.11 -2.55 -3.96
N LYS A 208 15.23 -1.23 -3.85
CA LYS A 208 15.80 -0.53 -2.69
C LYS A 208 14.74 0.31 -2.00
N VAL A 209 14.81 0.41 -0.68
CA VAL A 209 14.10 1.44 0.08
C VAL A 209 14.96 2.69 0.08
N GLY A 210 14.43 3.79 -0.45
CA GLY A 210 15.10 5.08 -0.46
C GLY A 210 14.92 5.79 0.87
N ARG A 211 13.69 6.24 1.13
CA ARG A 211 13.33 7.04 2.32
C ARG A 211 12.15 6.40 3.04
N MET A 212 12.12 6.56 4.36
CA MET A 212 10.99 6.22 5.22
C MET A 212 10.74 7.36 6.18
N GLU A 213 9.75 8.17 5.90
CA GLU A 213 9.45 9.39 6.64
C GLU A 213 7.94 9.56 6.83
N SER A 214 7.54 10.57 7.61
CA SER A 214 6.13 10.95 7.65
C SER A 214 5.66 11.41 6.25
N THR A 215 4.39 11.18 5.94
CA THR A 215 3.81 11.64 4.67
C THR A 215 4.03 13.15 4.48
N GLN A 216 3.86 13.93 5.55
CA GLN A 216 4.09 15.37 5.54
C GLN A 216 5.56 15.74 5.24
N SER A 217 6.54 14.98 5.77
CA SER A 217 7.98 15.26 5.49
C SER A 217 8.32 15.11 4.00
N PHE A 218 7.67 14.18 3.28
CA PHE A 218 7.83 14.06 1.83
C PHE A 218 7.29 15.29 1.09
N VAL A 219 6.14 15.80 1.52
CA VAL A 219 5.52 17.00 0.95
C VAL A 219 6.40 18.23 1.25
N ASP A 220 6.84 18.39 2.48
CA ASP A 220 7.67 19.54 2.91
C ASP A 220 9.02 19.59 2.18
N ALA A 221 9.60 18.42 1.84
CA ALA A 221 10.87 18.31 1.13
C ALA A 221 10.87 18.91 -0.28
N ILE A 222 9.69 19.07 -0.88
CA ILE A 222 9.52 19.67 -2.20
C ILE A 222 8.79 21.03 -2.14
N ALA A 223 8.71 21.65 -0.96
CA ALA A 223 8.19 23.01 -0.83
C ALA A 223 8.98 23.98 -1.73
N GLY A 224 8.28 24.81 -2.49
CA GLY A 224 8.89 25.72 -3.46
C GLY A 224 9.36 25.09 -4.78
N LYS A 225 9.09 23.79 -4.99
CA LYS A 225 9.45 23.06 -6.22
C LYS A 225 8.22 22.67 -7.06
N VAL A 226 7.05 23.17 -6.72
CA VAL A 226 5.80 22.91 -7.46
C VAL A 226 5.24 24.24 -7.98
N TRP A 227 4.92 24.26 -9.26
CA TRP A 227 4.59 25.47 -10.00
C TRP A 227 3.35 25.27 -10.85
N ASN A 228 2.50 26.29 -10.95
CA ASN A 228 1.48 26.38 -11.98
C ASN A 228 1.98 27.29 -13.10
N VAL A 229 1.88 26.82 -14.34
CA VAL A 229 2.26 27.54 -15.56
C VAL A 229 1.07 27.57 -16.51
N LYS A 230 0.75 28.74 -17.08
CA LYS A 230 -0.28 28.88 -18.11
C LYS A 230 0.37 28.89 -19.49
N MET A 231 -0.09 28.00 -20.38
CA MET A 231 0.45 27.84 -21.73
C MET A 231 -0.64 27.43 -22.71
N THR A 232 -0.33 27.46 -23.99
CA THR A 232 -1.18 26.91 -25.05
C THR A 232 -1.05 25.40 -25.15
N VAL A 233 -1.94 24.77 -25.92
CA VAL A 233 -1.84 23.29 -26.16
C VAL A 233 -0.56 22.93 -26.90
N ASP A 234 -0.16 23.76 -27.88
CA ASP A 234 1.04 23.51 -28.69
C ASP A 234 2.33 23.64 -27.85
N GLU A 235 2.38 24.61 -26.93
CA GLU A 235 3.48 24.74 -25.96
C GLU A 235 3.54 23.55 -25.01
N LEU A 236 2.39 23.03 -24.56
CA LEU A 236 2.33 21.88 -23.66
C LEU A 236 2.96 20.63 -24.27
N VAL A 237 2.72 20.35 -25.56
CA VAL A 237 3.27 19.18 -26.26
C VAL A 237 4.79 19.16 -26.20
N SER A 238 5.45 20.28 -26.42
CA SER A 238 6.91 20.37 -26.33
C SER A 238 7.42 20.45 -24.90
N TYR A 239 6.60 20.99 -23.99
CA TYR A 239 6.96 21.20 -22.59
C TYR A 239 7.00 19.90 -21.77
N GLN A 240 6.08 18.97 -22.04
CA GLN A 240 5.99 17.68 -21.35
C GLN A 240 7.20 16.76 -21.60
N ASP A 241 7.93 16.96 -22.69
CA ASP A 241 9.15 16.18 -22.99
C ASP A 241 10.33 16.56 -22.08
N SER A 242 10.30 17.72 -21.47
CA SER A 242 11.40 18.28 -20.67
C SER A 242 11.07 18.52 -19.19
N HIS A 243 9.80 18.42 -18.79
CA HIS A 243 9.36 18.73 -17.44
C HIS A 243 8.47 17.64 -16.86
N ILE A 244 8.49 17.50 -15.52
CA ILE A 244 7.58 16.61 -14.79
C ILE A 244 6.24 17.34 -14.61
N ILE A 245 5.22 16.83 -15.26
CA ILE A 245 3.86 17.37 -15.17
C ILE A 245 3.03 16.46 -14.27
N SER A 246 2.47 17.02 -13.20
CA SER A 246 1.60 16.29 -12.30
C SER A 246 0.11 16.48 -12.61
N ASN A 247 -0.27 17.61 -13.20
CA ASN A 247 -1.66 17.85 -13.61
C ASN A 247 -1.76 18.87 -14.76
N VAL A 248 -2.82 18.74 -15.54
CA VAL A 248 -3.17 19.68 -16.62
C VAL A 248 -4.65 20.00 -16.54
N LEU A 249 -4.99 21.28 -16.45
CA LEU A 249 -6.37 21.77 -16.39
C LEU A 249 -6.65 22.76 -17.53
N PRO A 250 -7.68 22.56 -18.35
CA PRO A 250 -8.09 23.55 -19.34
C PRO A 250 -8.72 24.77 -18.65
N ILE A 251 -8.26 25.99 -19.00
CA ILE A 251 -8.79 27.24 -18.48
C ILE A 251 -9.01 28.20 -19.68
N GLY A 252 -10.23 28.25 -20.17
CA GLY A 252 -10.58 29.03 -21.38
C GLY A 252 -9.88 28.47 -22.62
N ASP A 253 -9.07 29.29 -23.27
CA ASP A 253 -8.27 28.97 -24.45
C ASP A 253 -6.85 28.46 -24.10
N ARG A 254 -6.52 28.37 -22.80
CA ARG A 254 -5.20 27.96 -22.30
C ARG A 254 -5.28 26.74 -21.38
N MET A 255 -4.12 26.19 -21.11
CA MET A 255 -3.91 25.13 -20.14
C MET A 255 -3.20 25.69 -18.91
N GLU A 256 -3.69 25.35 -17.71
CA GLU A 256 -2.94 25.51 -16.48
C GLU A 256 -2.25 24.17 -16.18
N VAL A 257 -0.94 24.20 -16.19
CA VAL A 257 -0.09 23.02 -16.08
C VAL A 257 0.61 23.04 -14.73
N ARG A 258 0.43 21.97 -13.94
CA ARG A 258 1.12 21.80 -12.67
C ARG A 258 2.42 21.04 -12.90
N VAL A 259 3.53 21.68 -12.57
CA VAL A 259 4.90 21.25 -12.88
C VAL A 259 5.68 21.03 -11.61
N VAL A 260 6.43 19.95 -11.54
CA VAL A 260 7.40 19.66 -10.46
C VAL A 260 8.80 19.94 -11.00
N SER A 261 9.49 20.93 -10.43
CA SER A 261 10.81 21.37 -10.87
C SER A 261 11.59 22.01 -9.73
N ASP A 262 12.88 21.67 -9.58
CA ASP A 262 13.77 22.26 -8.58
C ASP A 262 13.99 23.75 -8.82
N GLU A 263 13.94 24.18 -10.08
CA GLU A 263 14.07 25.57 -10.50
C GLU A 263 12.75 26.10 -11.04
N LYS A 264 12.55 27.41 -11.02
CA LYS A 264 11.38 28.07 -11.58
C LYS A 264 11.31 27.83 -13.10
N PRO A 265 10.31 27.06 -13.60
CA PRO A 265 10.34 26.55 -14.97
C PRO A 265 10.07 27.62 -16.05
N SER A 266 9.48 28.76 -15.68
CA SER A 266 9.29 29.92 -16.56
C SER A 266 9.05 31.19 -15.77
N LEU A 267 9.21 32.37 -16.43
CA LEU A 267 8.96 33.67 -15.77
C LEU A 267 7.53 33.80 -15.22
N ASN A 268 6.55 33.18 -15.89
CA ASN A 268 5.13 33.26 -15.55
C ASN A 268 4.71 32.13 -14.56
N ALA A 269 5.64 31.30 -14.12
CA ALA A 269 5.34 30.23 -13.17
C ALA A 269 5.03 30.80 -11.78
N ILE A 270 3.96 30.29 -11.18
CA ILE A 270 3.50 30.65 -9.83
C ILE A 270 3.72 29.46 -8.93
N SER A 271 4.47 29.65 -7.82
CA SER A 271 4.66 28.59 -6.84
C SER A 271 3.34 28.24 -6.14
N VAL A 272 3.07 26.96 -6.00
CA VAL A 272 1.87 26.43 -5.36
C VAL A 272 2.23 25.40 -4.28
N PRO A 273 1.37 25.17 -3.26
CA PRO A 273 1.63 24.17 -2.24
C PRO A 273 1.76 22.77 -2.87
N PRO A 274 2.78 21.99 -2.48
CA PRO A 274 2.96 20.62 -2.97
C PRO A 274 1.95 19.65 -2.39
N THR A 275 1.76 18.52 -3.09
CA THR A 275 0.99 17.37 -2.66
C THR A 275 1.90 16.14 -2.54
N LEU A 276 1.41 15.05 -1.92
CA LEU A 276 2.15 13.79 -1.88
C LEU A 276 2.34 13.19 -3.29
N GLU A 277 1.44 13.47 -4.22
CA GLU A 277 1.57 13.03 -5.62
C GLU A 277 2.73 13.76 -6.32
N ASP A 278 2.89 15.06 -6.09
CA ASP A 278 4.05 15.81 -6.59
C ASP A 278 5.35 15.27 -5.99
N ALA A 279 5.37 14.95 -4.68
CA ALA A 279 6.53 14.37 -4.01
C ALA A 279 6.87 12.98 -4.57
N TYR A 280 5.86 12.16 -4.86
CA TYR A 280 6.03 10.87 -5.52
C TYR A 280 6.65 11.03 -6.91
N LEU A 281 6.14 11.94 -7.73
CA LEU A 281 6.66 12.19 -9.07
C LEU A 281 8.11 12.73 -9.01
N HIS A 282 8.40 13.63 -8.10
CA HIS A 282 9.76 14.15 -7.87
C HIS A 282 10.74 13.01 -7.54
N GLU A 283 10.39 12.12 -6.60
CA GLU A 283 11.26 11.02 -6.16
C GLU A 283 11.51 9.99 -7.27
N PHE A 284 10.49 9.70 -8.11
CA PHE A 284 10.59 8.62 -9.08
C PHE A 284 11.01 9.03 -10.49
N GLN A 285 10.83 10.28 -10.88
CA GLN A 285 11.18 10.74 -12.23
C GLN A 285 12.53 11.46 -12.29
N PHE A 286 12.92 12.24 -11.27
CA PHE A 286 14.20 12.96 -11.29
C PHE A 286 15.43 12.05 -11.35
N GLU A 287 15.42 10.86 -10.74
CA GLU A 287 16.54 9.91 -10.87
C GLU A 287 16.52 9.12 -12.19
N GLY A 288 15.43 9.15 -12.92
CA GLY A 288 15.27 8.41 -14.19
C GLY A 288 15.63 9.21 -15.39
N GLY A 289 16.34 10.33 -15.30
CA GLY A 289 16.65 11.26 -16.38
C GLY A 289 15.79 11.04 -17.62
N ILE A 290 15.13 12.03 -18.16
CA ILE A 290 14.35 11.88 -19.40
C ILE A 290 15.21 11.08 -20.39
N SER A 291 14.96 9.74 -20.45
CA SER A 291 15.65 8.84 -21.37
C SER A 291 15.23 9.28 -22.76
N LYS A 292 16.20 9.89 -23.46
CA LYS A 292 16.11 10.01 -24.91
C LYS A 292 16.00 8.65 -25.58
#